data_921c1e0bb4bc43f1791d761157085704
#
_entry.id   921c1e0bb4bc43f1791d761157085704
#
_cell.length_a   1.000
_cell.length_b   1.000
_cell.length_c   1.000
_cell.angle_alpha   90.00
_cell.angle_beta   90.00
_cell.angle_gamma   90.00
#
_symmetry.space_group_name_H-M   'P 1'
#
loop_
_entity.id
_entity.type
_entity.pdbx_description
1 polymer ?
#
loop_
_entity_poly.entity_id
_entity_poly.type
_entity_poly.pdbx_seq_one_letter_code
_entity_poly.pdbx_strand_id
1 'polypeptide(L)'
;PESAELIRAHNLSCAASFSDLKTAPSVILAAVKPQVMDAVFPAAAKVAGPETLTLSIAAGRTIASFEQYLAEGSAVVRAMPNTPAAIGHGITVCCANAATRPEQRDLTTALMSAVGDVAWVEDEALMNAVTAVSGSGPAYVFHLAECLADAGIAAGLEQDLAMQLARSTVAGAGALLAQSELSAEQLRQNVTSPGGTTAAALDELMEDFAMKRLFERAVAAAKARGEALAGKS
;
A
#
# COMPACT_ATOMS: atom_id res chain seq x y z
N PRO A 1 -9.80 -21.83 9.93
CA PRO A 1 -9.84 -21.71 11.40
C PRO A 1 -9.69 -20.24 11.84
N GLU A 2 -8.65 -19.51 11.38
CA GLU A 2 -8.40 -18.09 11.74
C GLU A 2 -9.57 -17.15 11.38
N SER A 3 -10.15 -17.31 10.19
CA SER A 3 -11.29 -16.47 9.77
C SER A 3 -12.52 -16.65 10.67
N ALA A 4 -12.75 -17.87 11.18
CA ALA A 4 -13.89 -18.14 12.05
C ALA A 4 -13.71 -17.54 13.46
N GLU A 5 -12.47 -17.39 13.92
CA GLU A 5 -12.15 -16.73 15.19
C GLU A 5 -12.32 -15.22 15.07
N LEU A 6 -11.83 -14.61 13.99
CA LEU A 6 -12.01 -13.19 13.71
C LEU A 6 -13.49 -12.80 13.56
N ILE A 7 -14.28 -13.58 12.82
CA ILE A 7 -15.72 -13.37 12.68
C ILE A 7 -16.38 -13.33 14.06
N ARG A 8 -16.05 -14.27 14.95
CA ARG A 8 -16.60 -14.33 16.31
C ARG A 8 -16.10 -13.20 17.21
N ALA A 9 -14.80 -12.93 17.19
CA ALA A 9 -14.17 -11.91 18.02
C ALA A 9 -14.72 -10.51 17.75
N HIS A 10 -15.08 -10.22 16.49
CA HIS A 10 -15.58 -8.93 16.05
C HIS A 10 -17.10 -8.89 15.81
N ASN A 11 -17.82 -9.95 16.21
CA ASN A 11 -19.28 -10.08 16.05
C ASN A 11 -19.74 -9.82 14.60
N LEU A 12 -18.97 -10.33 13.63
CA LEU A 12 -19.28 -10.17 12.20
C LEU A 12 -20.29 -11.22 11.75
N SER A 13 -21.19 -10.83 10.86
CA SER A 13 -22.09 -11.78 10.17
C SER A 13 -21.37 -12.43 9.01
N CYS A 14 -21.62 -13.72 8.82
CA CYS A 14 -21.09 -14.48 7.69
C CYS A 14 -22.25 -15.07 6.89
N ALA A 15 -22.28 -14.81 5.60
CA ALA A 15 -23.23 -15.43 4.66
C ALA A 15 -22.49 -16.40 3.74
N ALA A 16 -23.12 -17.49 3.40
CA ALA A 16 -22.56 -18.48 2.47
C ALA A 16 -22.64 -18.02 1.01
N SER A 17 -23.59 -17.13 0.70
CA SER A 17 -23.82 -16.59 -0.63
C SER A 17 -24.22 -15.12 -0.57
N PHE A 18 -23.86 -14.36 -1.60
CA PHE A 18 -24.34 -12.98 -1.76
C PHE A 18 -25.88 -12.90 -1.83
N SER A 19 -26.54 -13.93 -2.36
CA SER A 19 -28.01 -14.02 -2.43
C SER A 19 -28.68 -14.06 -1.05
N ASP A 20 -27.95 -14.33 0.02
CA ASP A 20 -28.50 -14.34 1.38
C ASP A 20 -28.68 -12.91 1.96
N LEU A 21 -28.11 -11.91 1.28
CA LEU A 21 -28.29 -10.50 1.64
C LEU A 21 -29.71 -10.05 1.29
N LYS A 22 -30.44 -9.53 2.28
CA LYS A 22 -31.83 -9.07 2.13
C LYS A 22 -31.94 -7.64 1.58
N THR A 23 -30.88 -6.87 1.69
CA THR A 23 -30.81 -5.47 1.24
C THR A 23 -29.49 -5.22 0.53
N ALA A 24 -29.48 -4.28 -0.41
CA ALA A 24 -28.26 -3.85 -1.06
C ALA A 24 -27.29 -3.28 -0.01
N PRO A 25 -26.01 -3.66 -0.03
CA PRO A 25 -25.02 -3.13 0.90
C PRO A 25 -24.67 -1.67 0.55
N SER A 26 -24.30 -0.86 1.54
CA SER A 26 -23.78 0.49 1.31
C SER A 26 -22.38 0.44 0.66
N VAL A 27 -21.57 -0.58 1.00
CA VAL A 27 -20.23 -0.78 0.45
C VAL A 27 -20.01 -2.26 0.12
N ILE A 28 -19.45 -2.53 -1.04
CA ILE A 28 -18.86 -3.82 -1.41
C ILE A 28 -17.35 -3.66 -1.37
N LEU A 29 -16.68 -4.23 -0.35
CA LEU A 29 -15.23 -4.26 -0.27
C LEU A 29 -14.68 -5.48 -1.02
N ALA A 30 -14.10 -5.25 -2.20
CA ALA A 30 -13.47 -6.28 -3.02
C ALA A 30 -12.02 -6.53 -2.54
N ALA A 31 -11.86 -7.48 -1.60
CA ALA A 31 -10.61 -7.81 -0.92
C ALA A 31 -10.09 -9.22 -1.25
N VAL A 32 -10.59 -9.84 -2.32
CA VAL A 32 -10.10 -11.15 -2.78
C VAL A 32 -8.85 -11.00 -3.66
N LYS A 33 -8.08 -12.08 -3.81
CA LYS A 33 -6.89 -12.07 -4.67
C LYS A 33 -7.28 -11.69 -6.11
N PRO A 34 -6.49 -10.87 -6.82
CA PRO A 34 -6.81 -10.41 -8.18
C PRO A 34 -7.15 -11.53 -9.16
N GLN A 35 -6.50 -12.70 -9.02
CA GLN A 35 -6.67 -13.86 -9.91
C GLN A 35 -8.05 -14.53 -9.83
N VAL A 36 -8.76 -14.35 -8.72
CA VAL A 36 -10.11 -14.92 -8.54
C VAL A 36 -11.22 -13.86 -8.65
N MET A 37 -10.87 -12.61 -8.91
CA MET A 37 -11.81 -11.49 -8.93
C MET A 37 -12.91 -11.71 -9.96
N ASP A 38 -12.58 -12.12 -11.18
CA ASP A 38 -13.54 -12.33 -12.27
C ASP A 38 -14.50 -13.50 -12.02
N ALA A 39 -14.11 -14.44 -11.15
CA ALA A 39 -14.99 -15.53 -10.74
C ALA A 39 -15.93 -15.12 -9.58
N VAL A 40 -15.52 -14.18 -8.73
CA VAL A 40 -16.26 -13.82 -7.50
C VAL A 40 -17.09 -12.55 -7.68
N PHE A 41 -16.51 -11.51 -8.26
CA PHE A 41 -17.12 -10.18 -8.29
C PHE A 41 -18.44 -10.10 -9.07
N PRO A 42 -18.68 -10.84 -10.18
CA PRO A 42 -19.98 -10.84 -10.86
C PRO A 42 -21.17 -11.22 -9.97
N ALA A 43 -20.93 -12.10 -8.98
CA ALA A 43 -21.97 -12.47 -8.02
C ALA A 43 -22.18 -11.37 -6.95
N ALA A 44 -21.11 -10.71 -6.52
CA ALA A 44 -21.19 -9.56 -5.62
C ALA A 44 -21.87 -8.35 -6.30
N ALA A 45 -21.57 -8.11 -7.57
CA ALA A 45 -22.18 -7.01 -8.35
C ALA A 45 -23.71 -7.11 -8.44
N LYS A 46 -24.29 -8.32 -8.45
CA LYS A 46 -25.74 -8.53 -8.51
C LYS A 46 -26.51 -8.03 -7.29
N VAL A 47 -25.84 -7.86 -6.15
CA VAL A 47 -26.45 -7.34 -4.91
C VAL A 47 -26.19 -5.87 -4.71
N ALA A 48 -25.43 -5.24 -5.60
CA ALA A 48 -25.20 -3.79 -5.58
C ALA A 48 -26.50 -3.05 -5.92
N GLY A 49 -26.82 -2.02 -5.16
CA GLY A 49 -27.89 -1.07 -5.43
C GLY A 49 -27.34 0.24 -6.01
N PRO A 50 -28.22 1.20 -6.38
CA PRO A 50 -27.82 2.49 -6.96
C PRO A 50 -26.89 3.31 -6.05
N GLU A 51 -26.98 3.12 -4.74
CA GLU A 51 -26.19 3.83 -3.74
C GLU A 51 -24.96 3.05 -3.28
N THR A 52 -24.78 1.81 -3.73
CA THR A 52 -23.67 0.95 -3.32
C THR A 52 -22.34 1.49 -3.86
N LEU A 53 -21.39 1.69 -2.97
CA LEU A 53 -20.00 1.94 -3.32
C LEU A 53 -19.25 0.62 -3.52
N THR A 54 -18.62 0.42 -4.65
CA THR A 54 -17.62 -0.63 -4.84
C THR A 54 -16.24 -0.10 -4.48
N LEU A 55 -15.63 -0.65 -3.43
CA LEU A 55 -14.29 -0.31 -2.96
C LEU A 55 -13.36 -1.51 -3.16
N SER A 56 -12.38 -1.40 -4.05
CA SER A 56 -11.44 -2.48 -4.33
C SER A 56 -10.07 -2.19 -3.72
N ILE A 57 -9.50 -3.15 -3.02
CA ILE A 57 -8.09 -3.15 -2.57
C ILE A 57 -7.23 -4.15 -3.35
N ALA A 58 -7.74 -4.67 -4.46
CA ALA A 58 -7.04 -5.65 -5.28
C ALA A 58 -5.99 -4.99 -6.18
N ALA A 59 -4.72 -5.37 -6.00
CA ALA A 59 -3.63 -4.87 -6.82
C ALA A 59 -3.82 -5.24 -8.30
N GLY A 60 -3.51 -4.32 -9.22
CA GLY A 60 -3.57 -4.58 -10.67
C GLY A 60 -4.96 -4.58 -11.30
N ARG A 61 -6.04 -4.45 -10.50
CA ARG A 61 -7.40 -4.35 -11.04
C ARG A 61 -7.77 -2.89 -11.26
N THR A 62 -8.26 -2.56 -12.44
CA THR A 62 -8.66 -1.19 -12.82
C THR A 62 -10.10 -0.91 -12.44
N ILE A 63 -10.48 0.36 -12.34
CA ILE A 63 -11.88 0.80 -12.17
C ILE A 63 -12.76 0.17 -13.25
N ALA A 64 -12.36 0.27 -14.52
CA ALA A 64 -13.09 -0.31 -15.65
C ALA A 64 -13.31 -1.83 -15.53
N SER A 65 -12.38 -2.56 -14.88
CA SER A 65 -12.53 -4.00 -14.65
C SER A 65 -13.65 -4.36 -13.67
N PHE A 66 -14.16 -3.41 -12.90
CA PHE A 66 -15.33 -3.55 -12.03
C PHE A 66 -16.59 -3.01 -12.71
N GLU A 67 -16.49 -1.86 -13.40
CA GLU A 67 -17.62 -1.22 -14.07
C GLU A 67 -18.31 -2.14 -15.08
N GLN A 68 -17.57 -3.03 -15.76
CA GLN A 68 -18.14 -4.00 -16.71
C GLN A 68 -19.19 -4.95 -16.09
N TYR A 69 -19.21 -5.12 -14.76
CA TYR A 69 -20.14 -5.98 -14.03
C TYR A 69 -21.24 -5.20 -13.32
N LEU A 70 -21.15 -3.89 -13.27
CA LEU A 70 -22.02 -3.00 -12.52
C LEU A 70 -22.99 -2.27 -13.45
N ALA A 71 -24.06 -1.70 -12.91
CA ALA A 71 -24.92 -0.80 -13.64
C ALA A 71 -24.17 0.49 -14.03
N GLU A 72 -24.56 1.09 -15.15
CA GLU A 72 -24.03 2.38 -15.55
C GLU A 72 -24.21 3.44 -14.44
N GLY A 73 -23.20 4.22 -14.18
CA GLY A 73 -23.20 5.25 -13.12
C GLY A 73 -22.96 4.70 -11.72
N SER A 74 -22.55 3.43 -11.57
CA SER A 74 -22.15 2.88 -10.27
C SER A 74 -20.86 3.49 -9.76
N ALA A 75 -20.81 3.81 -8.46
CA ALA A 75 -19.63 4.34 -7.81
C ALA A 75 -18.57 3.26 -7.60
N VAL A 76 -17.34 3.52 -8.07
CA VAL A 76 -16.19 2.63 -7.93
C VAL A 76 -14.98 3.41 -7.42
N VAL A 77 -14.38 2.90 -6.36
CA VAL A 77 -13.10 3.37 -5.82
C VAL A 77 -12.08 2.25 -5.86
N ARG A 78 -10.95 2.52 -6.47
CA ARG A 78 -9.75 1.69 -6.40
C ARG A 78 -8.85 2.22 -5.31
N ALA A 79 -8.53 1.39 -4.33
CA ALA A 79 -7.63 1.70 -3.24
C ALA A 79 -6.40 0.78 -3.28
N MET A 80 -5.24 1.33 -2.99
CA MET A 80 -3.99 0.57 -2.93
C MET A 80 -3.34 0.77 -1.56
N PRO A 81 -3.66 -0.06 -0.57
CA PRO A 81 -2.96 -0.13 0.71
C PRO A 81 -1.59 -0.79 0.57
N ASN A 82 -0.78 -0.69 1.62
CA ASN A 82 0.46 -1.43 1.74
C ASN A 82 0.52 -2.27 3.02
N THR A 83 1.50 -3.17 3.12
CA THR A 83 1.57 -4.16 4.21
C THR A 83 1.69 -3.58 5.63
N PRO A 84 2.29 -2.40 5.91
CA PRO A 84 2.26 -1.80 7.25
C PRO A 84 0.85 -1.49 7.79
N ALA A 85 -0.17 -1.53 6.95
CA ALA A 85 -1.58 -1.48 7.35
C ALA A 85 -1.93 -2.52 8.42
N ALA A 86 -1.25 -3.68 8.44
CA ALA A 86 -1.44 -4.73 9.44
C ALA A 86 -1.14 -4.27 10.89
N ILE A 87 -0.40 -3.19 11.06
CA ILE A 87 -0.05 -2.59 12.36
C ILE A 87 -0.54 -1.14 12.48
N GLY A 88 -1.47 -0.70 11.61
CA GLY A 88 -2.00 0.66 11.63
C GLY A 88 -1.07 1.75 11.09
N HIS A 89 0.03 1.37 10.44
CA HIS A 89 1.03 2.29 9.87
C HIS A 89 1.09 2.21 8.34
N GLY A 90 -0.03 1.84 7.71
CA GLY A 90 -0.13 1.79 6.26
C GLY A 90 -0.29 3.17 5.64
N ILE A 91 -0.15 3.20 4.31
CA ILE A 91 -0.70 4.27 3.49
C ILE A 91 -1.56 3.64 2.41
N THR A 92 -2.76 4.17 2.24
CA THR A 92 -3.68 3.78 1.18
C THR A 92 -3.86 4.93 0.21
N VAL A 93 -3.56 4.71 -1.07
CA VAL A 93 -3.87 5.69 -2.10
C VAL A 93 -5.13 5.25 -2.84
N CYS A 94 -6.09 6.17 -2.98
CA CYS A 94 -7.39 5.95 -3.60
C CYS A 94 -7.52 6.71 -4.92
N CYS A 95 -8.25 6.11 -5.87
CA CYS A 95 -8.69 6.75 -7.09
C CYS A 95 -10.16 6.38 -7.32
N ALA A 96 -10.99 7.35 -7.69
CA ALA A 96 -12.43 7.18 -7.87
C ALA A 96 -12.84 7.40 -9.32
N ASN A 97 -13.91 6.73 -9.75
CA ASN A 97 -14.58 7.11 -11.00
C ASN A 97 -15.44 8.37 -10.82
N ALA A 98 -15.91 8.92 -11.94
CA ALA A 98 -16.73 10.14 -11.95
C ALA A 98 -18.11 9.99 -11.27
N ALA A 99 -18.60 8.77 -11.11
CA ALA A 99 -19.87 8.47 -10.45
C ALA A 99 -19.77 8.47 -8.91
N THR A 100 -18.55 8.46 -8.37
CA THR A 100 -18.31 8.45 -6.92
C THR A 100 -18.61 9.83 -6.32
N ARG A 101 -19.58 9.89 -5.41
CA ARG A 101 -19.99 11.12 -4.75
C ARG A 101 -19.04 11.52 -3.61
N PRO A 102 -19.03 12.79 -3.16
CA PRO A 102 -18.20 13.26 -2.05
C PRO A 102 -18.38 12.42 -0.77
N GLU A 103 -19.62 12.06 -0.41
CA GLU A 103 -19.92 11.30 0.80
C GLU A 103 -19.33 9.87 0.72
N GLN A 104 -19.22 9.31 -0.49
CA GLN A 104 -18.60 7.99 -0.73
C GLN A 104 -17.08 8.08 -0.68
N ARG A 105 -16.48 9.20 -1.10
CA ARG A 105 -15.05 9.48 -0.91
C ARG A 105 -14.73 9.64 0.59
N ASP A 106 -15.56 10.38 1.33
CA ASP A 106 -15.42 10.54 2.78
C ASP A 106 -15.53 9.20 3.52
N LEU A 107 -16.51 8.38 3.15
CA LEU A 107 -16.66 7.03 3.69
C LEU A 107 -15.43 6.15 3.38
N THR A 108 -14.91 6.21 2.16
CA THR A 108 -13.68 5.49 1.78
C THR A 108 -12.51 5.93 2.63
N THR A 109 -12.33 7.25 2.79
CA THR A 109 -11.28 7.82 3.63
C THR A 109 -11.41 7.33 5.07
N ALA A 110 -12.61 7.38 5.65
CA ALA A 110 -12.84 6.91 7.01
C ALA A 110 -12.53 5.40 7.18
N LEU A 111 -12.93 4.57 6.20
CA LEU A 111 -12.66 3.13 6.23
C LEU A 111 -11.16 2.83 6.13
N MET A 112 -10.46 3.49 5.22
CA MET A 112 -9.03 3.24 5.00
C MET A 112 -8.14 3.86 6.08
N SER A 113 -8.57 4.94 6.72
CA SER A 113 -7.87 5.56 7.86
C SER A 113 -7.81 4.66 9.09
N ALA A 114 -8.62 3.62 9.16
CA ALA A 114 -8.53 2.62 10.23
C ALA A 114 -7.20 1.83 10.22
N VAL A 115 -6.47 1.85 9.09
CA VAL A 115 -5.22 1.08 8.91
C VAL A 115 -4.01 1.95 8.54
N GLY A 116 -4.14 3.27 8.58
CA GLY A 116 -3.06 4.23 8.33
C GLY A 116 -3.51 5.46 7.56
N ASP A 117 -2.56 6.13 6.93
CA ASP A 117 -2.81 7.35 6.16
C ASP A 117 -3.57 7.08 4.87
N VAL A 118 -4.31 8.09 4.39
CA VAL A 118 -5.05 8.03 3.12
C VAL A 118 -4.70 9.22 2.24
N ALA A 119 -4.43 8.94 0.98
CA ALA A 119 -4.24 9.95 -0.04
C ALA A 119 -5.12 9.66 -1.27
N TRP A 120 -5.38 10.68 -2.07
CA TRP A 120 -6.19 10.55 -3.29
C TRP A 120 -5.40 10.99 -4.52
N VAL A 121 -5.64 10.30 -5.62
CA VAL A 121 -5.20 10.71 -6.96
C VAL A 121 -6.43 10.79 -7.87
N GLU A 122 -6.44 11.75 -8.79
CA GLU A 122 -7.55 11.92 -9.72
C GLU A 122 -7.36 11.09 -11.01
N ASP A 123 -6.11 10.77 -11.36
CA ASP A 123 -5.79 9.98 -12.55
C ASP A 123 -5.42 8.55 -12.15
N GLU A 124 -6.23 7.58 -12.59
CA GLU A 124 -5.97 6.16 -12.34
C GLU A 124 -4.63 5.68 -12.94
N ALA A 125 -4.12 6.32 -13.98
CA ALA A 125 -2.81 5.99 -14.56
C ALA A 125 -1.66 6.11 -13.56
N LEU A 126 -1.81 6.93 -12.51
CA LEU A 126 -0.83 7.08 -11.43
C LEU A 126 -0.78 5.87 -10.49
N MET A 127 -1.80 5.02 -10.46
CA MET A 127 -1.89 3.90 -9.50
C MET A 127 -0.78 2.85 -9.67
N ASN A 128 -0.17 2.73 -10.85
CA ASN A 128 1.00 1.86 -11.04
C ASN A 128 2.27 2.47 -10.41
N ALA A 129 2.43 3.79 -10.48
CA ALA A 129 3.51 4.48 -9.77
C ALA A 129 3.30 4.42 -8.23
N VAL A 130 2.06 4.61 -7.77
CA VAL A 130 1.68 4.42 -6.36
C VAL A 130 2.06 3.02 -5.89
N THR A 131 1.69 1.98 -6.64
CA THR A 131 2.03 0.59 -6.32
C THR A 131 3.54 0.39 -6.25
N ALA A 132 4.30 0.96 -7.20
CA ALA A 132 5.75 0.85 -7.22
C ALA A 132 6.43 1.53 -6.03
N VAL A 133 5.90 2.67 -5.55
CA VAL A 133 6.48 3.44 -4.43
C VAL A 133 6.00 2.92 -3.08
N SER A 134 4.69 2.81 -2.87
CA SER A 134 4.12 2.48 -1.55
C SER A 134 3.73 1.01 -1.40
N GLY A 135 3.15 0.39 -2.43
CA GLY A 135 2.78 -1.03 -2.40
C GLY A 135 3.99 -1.96 -2.30
N SER A 136 5.00 -1.71 -3.12
CA SER A 136 6.26 -2.47 -3.16
C SER A 136 7.30 -1.93 -2.16
N GLY A 137 7.18 -0.67 -1.75
CA GLY A 137 8.12 0.04 -0.89
C GLY A 137 8.54 -0.69 0.38
N PRO A 138 7.63 -1.35 1.13
CA PRO A 138 8.02 -2.11 2.32
C PRO A 138 9.09 -3.17 2.04
N ALA A 139 9.04 -3.84 0.87
CA ALA A 139 10.08 -4.80 0.50
C ALA A 139 11.45 -4.15 0.29
N TYR A 140 11.49 -2.91 -0.22
CA TYR A 140 12.74 -2.17 -0.38
C TYR A 140 13.37 -1.81 0.97
N VAL A 141 12.52 -1.44 1.94
CA VAL A 141 12.94 -1.12 3.30
C VAL A 141 13.42 -2.38 4.03
N PHE A 142 12.76 -3.53 3.83
CA PHE A 142 13.23 -4.78 4.41
C PHE A 142 14.57 -5.20 3.82
N HIS A 143 14.74 -5.06 2.52
CA HIS A 143 16.03 -5.34 1.87
C HIS A 143 17.13 -4.36 2.31
N LEU A 144 16.80 -3.09 2.54
CA LEU A 144 17.75 -2.15 3.15
C LEU A 144 18.22 -2.63 4.53
N ALA A 145 17.32 -3.17 5.36
CA ALA A 145 17.69 -3.73 6.66
C ALA A 145 18.59 -4.95 6.53
N GLU A 146 18.34 -5.82 5.54
CA GLU A 146 19.22 -6.97 5.22
C GLU A 146 20.62 -6.48 4.83
N CYS A 147 20.72 -5.56 3.86
CA CYS A 147 22.00 -5.02 3.41
C CYS A 147 22.79 -4.33 4.53
N LEU A 148 22.08 -3.61 5.42
CA LEU A 148 22.71 -2.93 6.55
C LEU A 148 23.27 -3.94 7.56
N ALA A 149 22.55 -5.03 7.83
CA ALA A 149 23.02 -6.12 8.69
C ALA A 149 24.25 -6.82 8.09
N ASP A 150 24.21 -7.16 6.80
CA ASP A 150 25.33 -7.79 6.09
C ASP A 150 26.59 -6.90 6.09
N ALA A 151 26.42 -5.59 5.89
CA ALA A 151 27.51 -4.63 5.99
C ALA A 151 28.08 -4.56 7.41
N GLY A 152 27.22 -4.64 8.45
CA GLY A 152 27.63 -4.73 9.85
C GLY A 152 28.47 -5.95 10.13
N ILE A 153 28.08 -7.11 9.61
CA ILE A 153 28.85 -8.38 9.72
C ILE A 153 30.22 -8.21 9.02
N ALA A 154 30.23 -7.66 7.83
CA ALA A 154 31.47 -7.41 7.10
C ALA A 154 32.42 -6.43 7.84
N ALA A 155 31.84 -5.53 8.66
CA ALA A 155 32.57 -4.62 9.53
C ALA A 155 33.04 -5.25 10.87
N GLY A 156 32.72 -6.53 11.11
CA GLY A 156 33.16 -7.31 12.26
C GLY A 156 32.15 -7.48 13.40
N LEU A 157 30.87 -7.14 13.18
CA LEU A 157 29.82 -7.40 14.17
C LEU A 157 29.38 -8.87 14.14
N GLU A 158 28.97 -9.37 15.29
CA GLU A 158 28.27 -10.64 15.37
C GLU A 158 26.91 -10.56 14.65
N GLN A 159 26.48 -11.68 14.03
CA GLN A 159 25.30 -11.72 13.15
C GLN A 159 24.03 -11.23 13.85
N ASP A 160 23.76 -11.71 15.07
CA ASP A 160 22.54 -11.34 15.79
C ASP A 160 22.55 -9.86 16.17
N LEU A 161 23.69 -9.34 16.59
CA LEU A 161 23.83 -7.91 16.89
C LEU A 161 23.68 -7.05 15.65
N ALA A 162 24.28 -7.43 14.51
CA ALA A 162 24.18 -6.69 13.26
C ALA A 162 22.71 -6.58 12.80
N MET A 163 21.98 -7.69 12.83
CA MET A 163 20.55 -7.70 12.49
C MET A 163 19.71 -6.87 13.48
N GLN A 164 19.99 -6.98 14.79
CA GLN A 164 19.31 -6.17 15.78
C GLN A 164 19.52 -4.66 15.55
N LEU A 165 20.74 -4.26 15.30
CA LEU A 165 21.08 -2.86 15.02
C LEU A 165 20.39 -2.37 13.74
N ALA A 166 20.45 -3.14 12.65
CA ALA A 166 19.82 -2.78 11.38
C ALA A 166 18.30 -2.59 11.53
N ARG A 167 17.61 -3.54 12.16
CA ARG A 167 16.17 -3.46 12.38
C ARG A 167 15.78 -2.28 13.26
N SER A 168 16.49 -2.07 14.38
CA SER A 168 16.20 -0.97 15.30
C SER A 168 16.47 0.38 14.66
N THR A 169 17.52 0.49 13.86
CA THR A 169 17.86 1.72 13.13
C THR A 169 16.79 2.07 12.10
N VAL A 170 16.38 1.11 11.27
CA VAL A 170 15.35 1.34 10.24
C VAL A 170 14.02 1.69 10.90
N ALA A 171 13.59 0.94 11.92
CA ALA A 171 12.34 1.20 12.62
C ALA A 171 12.34 2.56 13.33
N GLY A 172 13.43 2.90 14.02
CA GLY A 172 13.58 4.17 14.73
C GLY A 172 13.64 5.37 13.77
N ALA A 173 14.37 5.25 12.67
CA ALA A 173 14.43 6.31 11.65
C ALA A 173 13.07 6.51 10.98
N GLY A 174 12.34 5.44 10.68
CA GLY A 174 10.98 5.50 10.15
C GLY A 174 10.00 6.17 11.11
N ALA A 175 10.05 5.81 12.39
CA ALA A 175 9.21 6.44 13.42
C ALA A 175 9.54 7.94 13.58
N LEU A 176 10.82 8.30 13.57
CA LEU A 176 11.24 9.71 13.63
C LEU A 176 10.77 10.50 12.41
N LEU A 177 10.88 9.91 11.21
CA LEU A 177 10.39 10.53 9.97
C LEU A 177 8.86 10.75 10.01
N ALA A 178 8.10 9.80 10.55
CA ALA A 178 6.65 9.89 10.66
C ALA A 178 6.17 10.92 11.68
N GLN A 179 6.94 11.14 12.75
CA GLN A 179 6.58 12.06 13.85
C GLN A 179 7.11 13.48 13.66
N SER A 180 8.05 13.67 12.75
CA SER A 180 8.73 14.96 12.52
C SER A 180 8.06 15.76 11.40
N GLU A 181 7.94 17.07 11.59
CA GLU A 181 7.54 18.00 10.54
C GLU A 181 8.71 18.36 9.60
N LEU A 182 9.95 17.96 9.95
CA LEU A 182 11.13 18.22 9.14
C LEU A 182 11.14 17.31 7.89
N SER A 183 11.68 17.82 6.80
CA SER A 183 11.89 17.01 5.61
C SER A 183 12.91 15.88 5.86
N ALA A 184 12.82 14.79 5.09
CA ALA A 184 13.82 13.71 5.14
C ALA A 184 15.24 14.22 4.92
N GLU A 185 15.42 15.24 4.07
CA GLU A 185 16.70 15.90 3.85
C GLU A 185 17.21 16.58 5.12
N GLN A 186 16.36 17.35 5.81
CA GLN A 186 16.73 18.03 7.04
C GLN A 186 17.08 17.04 8.15
N LEU A 187 16.28 15.96 8.30
CA LEU A 187 16.57 14.90 9.26
C LEU A 187 17.93 14.25 8.98
N ARG A 188 18.25 13.96 7.71
CA ARG A 188 19.56 13.45 7.29
C ARG A 188 20.68 14.42 7.65
N GLN A 189 20.53 15.70 7.37
CA GLN A 189 21.53 16.74 7.70
C GLN A 189 21.76 16.84 9.21
N ASN A 190 20.72 16.77 10.02
CA ASN A 190 20.79 16.88 11.48
C ASN A 190 21.62 15.76 12.13
N VAL A 191 21.77 14.60 11.48
CA VAL A 191 22.60 13.49 11.97
C VAL A 191 23.96 13.39 11.25
N THR A 192 24.32 14.43 10.47
CA THR A 192 25.55 14.44 9.65
C THR A 192 26.48 15.56 10.11
N SER A 193 27.44 15.22 10.96
CA SER A 193 28.49 16.18 11.38
C SER A 193 29.55 16.27 10.29
N PRO A 194 30.12 17.49 10.03
CA PRO A 194 31.20 17.66 9.08
C PRO A 194 32.41 16.80 9.44
N GLY A 195 32.91 16.01 8.48
CA GLY A 195 34.05 15.09 8.69
C GLY A 195 33.74 13.88 9.60
N GLY A 196 32.47 13.68 9.98
CA GLY A 196 32.05 12.54 10.79
C GLY A 196 31.85 11.25 10.01
N THR A 197 31.61 10.17 10.73
CA THR A 197 31.36 8.83 10.13
C THR A 197 30.14 8.82 9.22
N THR A 198 29.08 9.55 9.58
CA THR A 198 27.88 9.69 8.76
C THR A 198 28.17 10.41 7.45
N ALA A 199 28.99 11.47 7.48
CA ALA A 199 29.39 12.18 6.27
C ALA A 199 30.14 11.24 5.30
N ALA A 200 31.15 10.52 5.79
CA ALA A 200 31.91 9.57 4.97
C ALA A 200 31.04 8.47 4.36
N ALA A 201 30.05 7.94 5.11
CA ALA A 201 29.12 6.95 4.58
C ALA A 201 28.15 7.54 3.53
N LEU A 202 27.70 8.77 3.73
CA LEU A 202 26.84 9.46 2.77
C LEU A 202 27.58 9.86 1.49
N ASP A 203 28.88 10.14 1.55
CA ASP A 203 29.70 10.39 0.35
C ASP A 203 29.63 9.17 -0.59
N GLU A 204 29.76 7.94 -0.06
CA GLU A 204 29.61 6.70 -0.85
C GLU A 204 28.18 6.50 -1.38
N LEU A 205 27.16 6.65 -0.51
CA LEU A 205 25.76 6.43 -0.86
C LEU A 205 25.22 7.45 -1.87
N MET A 206 25.79 8.64 -1.88
CA MET A 206 25.36 9.76 -2.74
C MET A 206 26.29 10.00 -3.93
N GLU A 207 27.46 9.34 -3.99
CA GLU A 207 28.40 9.46 -5.09
C GLU A 207 27.69 9.20 -6.43
N ASP A 208 27.89 10.07 -7.40
CA ASP A 208 27.23 10.01 -8.71
C ASP A 208 25.71 9.74 -8.64
N PHE A 209 25.05 10.16 -7.57
CA PHE A 209 23.64 9.87 -7.30
C PHE A 209 23.33 8.36 -7.21
N ALA A 210 24.27 7.54 -6.73
CA ALA A 210 24.21 6.08 -6.78
C ALA A 210 22.88 5.52 -6.23
N MET A 211 22.55 5.84 -4.98
CA MET A 211 21.31 5.38 -4.35
C MET A 211 20.06 5.92 -5.07
N LYS A 212 20.07 7.19 -5.48
CA LYS A 212 18.96 7.80 -6.22
C LYS A 212 18.70 7.07 -7.54
N ARG A 213 19.74 6.86 -8.34
CA ARG A 213 19.63 6.13 -9.63
C ARG A 213 19.16 4.69 -9.43
N LEU A 214 19.58 4.03 -8.34
CA LEU A 214 19.13 2.68 -8.02
C LEU A 214 17.63 2.65 -7.77
N PHE A 215 17.12 3.57 -6.94
CA PHE A 215 15.68 3.68 -6.68
C PHE A 215 14.87 4.08 -7.91
N GLU A 216 15.35 4.99 -8.74
CA GLU A 216 14.71 5.36 -10.00
C GLU A 216 14.50 4.12 -10.90
N ARG A 217 15.54 3.28 -11.06
CA ARG A 217 15.45 2.05 -11.84
C ARG A 217 14.52 1.02 -11.23
N ALA A 218 14.59 0.83 -9.89
CA ALA A 218 13.75 -0.13 -9.20
C ALA A 218 12.26 0.25 -9.29
N VAL A 219 11.92 1.51 -9.04
CA VAL A 219 10.56 2.03 -9.16
C VAL A 219 10.05 1.96 -10.60
N ALA A 220 10.89 2.31 -11.59
CA ALA A 220 10.52 2.20 -13.00
C ALA A 220 10.22 0.74 -13.41
N ALA A 221 11.05 -0.22 -12.97
CA ALA A 221 10.83 -1.64 -13.21
C ALA A 221 9.53 -2.15 -12.56
N ALA A 222 9.27 -1.75 -11.31
CA ALA A 222 8.05 -2.13 -10.61
C ALA A 222 6.80 -1.52 -11.29
N LYS A 223 6.85 -0.25 -11.69
CA LYS A 223 5.77 0.43 -12.43
C LYS A 223 5.48 -0.29 -13.75
N ALA A 224 6.50 -0.55 -14.57
CA ALA A 224 6.35 -1.25 -15.85
C ALA A 224 5.75 -2.65 -15.67
N ARG A 225 6.13 -3.35 -14.59
CA ARG A 225 5.52 -4.65 -14.27
C ARG A 225 4.05 -4.52 -13.88
N GLY A 226 3.69 -3.48 -13.13
CA GLY A 226 2.29 -3.17 -12.78
C GLY A 226 1.43 -2.92 -14.02
N GLU A 227 1.93 -2.13 -14.97
CA GLU A 227 1.28 -1.86 -16.26
C GLU A 227 1.05 -3.16 -17.07
N ALA A 228 2.09 -4.02 -17.15
CA ALA A 228 1.99 -5.30 -17.84
C ALA A 228 1.02 -6.29 -17.19
N LEU A 229 0.76 -6.19 -15.90
CA LEU A 229 -0.23 -7.00 -15.19
C LEU A 229 -1.65 -6.46 -15.40
N ALA A 230 -1.84 -5.14 -15.36
CA ALA A 230 -3.12 -4.50 -15.60
C ALA A 230 -3.62 -4.69 -17.04
N GLY A 231 -2.72 -4.70 -18.04
CA GLY A 231 -3.07 -4.94 -19.45
C GLY A 231 -3.43 -6.39 -19.79
N LYS A 232 -3.37 -7.31 -18.82
CA LYS A 232 -3.78 -8.71 -18.96
C LYS A 232 -5.09 -9.03 -18.23
N SER A 233 -5.71 -8.02 -17.65
CA SER A 233 -6.93 -8.12 -16.82
C SER A 233 -8.16 -7.70 -17.59
#